data_d87decbdead7ef13727146a97787578b
#
_entry.id   d87decbdead7ef13727146a97787578b
#
_cell.length_a   1.000
_cell.length_b   1.000
_cell.length_c   1.000
_cell.angle_alpha   90.00
_cell.angle_beta   90.00
_cell.angle_gamma   90.00
#
_symmetry.space_group_name_H-M   'P 1'
#
loop_
_entity.id
_entity.type
_entity.pdbx_description
1 polymer ?
#
loop_
_entity_poly.entity_id
_entity_poly.type
_entity_poly.pdbx_seq_one_letter_code
_entity_poly.pdbx_strand_id
1 'polypeptide(L)'
;MERYYQKEIECASQEQIRSWQDERLVRQVRHVWDNVPYYRAKMEAAHIAPDDIKSRDDLYKLPFLSKADLREAYPFGLLAEPLEKCIRIHSTSGTTGKRVVAFYTKEDIDLGDDCCARALAAAGAGPEDVCQVAYGYGLFTGGFGLNGGSQKLGCLTLPMSSGNTDRQLQFMEDLGATILCCTPSYAA
;
A
#
# COMPACT_ATOMS: atom_id res chain seq x y z
N MET A 1 25.37 -8.82 -6.49
CA MET A 1 25.50 -8.34 -5.09
C MET A 1 24.11 -8.39 -4.48
N GLU A 2 23.94 -9.03 -3.33
CA GLU A 2 22.60 -9.01 -2.67
C GLU A 2 22.29 -7.58 -2.24
N ARG A 3 21.14 -7.07 -2.67
CA ARG A 3 20.69 -5.72 -2.36
C ARG A 3 19.48 -5.79 -1.43
N TYR A 4 19.56 -5.09 -0.32
CA TYR A 4 18.47 -4.91 0.63
C TYR A 4 18.24 -3.42 0.84
N TYR A 5 16.99 -3.00 0.85
CA TYR A 5 16.63 -1.64 1.26
C TYR A 5 16.57 -1.54 2.80
N GLN A 6 15.96 -2.54 3.44
CA GLN A 6 15.84 -2.66 4.89
C GLN A 6 16.25 -4.07 5.34
N LYS A 7 17.55 -4.34 5.35
CA LYS A 7 18.11 -5.66 5.61
C LYS A 7 17.58 -6.33 6.88
N GLU A 8 17.40 -5.56 7.96
CA GLU A 8 16.87 -6.07 9.23
C GLU A 8 15.47 -6.65 9.11
N ILE A 9 14.63 -6.05 8.25
CA ILE A 9 13.26 -6.53 7.99
C ILE A 9 13.30 -7.68 6.97
N GLU A 10 14.04 -7.51 5.89
CA GLU A 10 14.07 -8.44 4.76
C GLU A 10 14.75 -9.77 5.09
N CYS A 11 15.70 -9.75 6.05
CA CYS A 11 16.42 -10.93 6.51
C CYS A 11 15.97 -11.40 7.91
N ALA A 12 14.86 -10.89 8.43
CA ALA A 12 14.36 -11.29 9.74
C ALA A 12 13.97 -12.76 9.77
N SER A 13 14.18 -13.42 10.91
CA SER A 13 13.71 -14.79 11.11
C SER A 13 12.17 -14.87 11.08
N GLN A 14 11.65 -16.05 10.75
CA GLN A 14 10.21 -16.27 10.80
C GLN A 14 9.61 -15.99 12.20
N GLU A 15 10.35 -16.31 13.24
CA GLU A 15 9.95 -16.04 14.62
C GLU A 15 9.83 -14.54 14.87
N GLN A 16 10.83 -13.75 14.43
CA GLN A 16 10.80 -12.30 14.55
C GLN A 16 9.65 -11.67 13.75
N ILE A 17 9.42 -12.12 12.52
CA ILE A 17 8.29 -11.66 11.69
C ILE A 17 6.96 -11.96 12.40
N ARG A 18 6.84 -13.16 12.97
CA ARG A 18 5.64 -13.58 13.70
C ARG A 18 5.39 -12.70 14.92
N SER A 19 6.42 -12.40 15.70
CA SER A 19 6.32 -11.51 16.86
C SER A 19 5.81 -10.13 16.45
N TRP A 20 6.37 -9.53 15.39
CA TRP A 20 5.90 -8.25 14.87
C TRP A 20 4.46 -8.28 14.35
N GLN A 21 4.05 -9.38 13.72
CA GLN A 21 2.68 -9.54 13.24
C GLN A 21 1.68 -9.60 14.40
N ASP A 22 2.00 -10.34 15.47
CA ASP A 22 1.16 -10.47 16.65
C ASP A 22 0.98 -9.12 17.34
N GLU A 23 2.08 -8.41 17.60
CA GLU A 23 2.05 -7.07 18.19
C GLU A 23 1.24 -6.06 17.36
N ARG A 24 1.48 -6.04 16.06
CA ARG A 24 0.80 -5.12 15.15
C ARG A 24 -0.69 -5.44 15.03
N LEU A 25 -1.07 -6.73 15.01
CA LEU A 25 -2.48 -7.14 14.96
C LEU A 25 -3.24 -6.67 16.20
N VAL A 26 -2.72 -6.92 17.40
CA VAL A 26 -3.35 -6.51 18.66
C VAL A 26 -3.54 -4.99 18.68
N ARG A 27 -2.50 -4.23 18.33
CA ARG A 27 -2.56 -2.77 18.25
C ARG A 27 -3.59 -2.29 17.22
N GLN A 28 -3.63 -2.90 16.02
CA GLN A 28 -4.56 -2.54 14.96
C GLN A 28 -6.01 -2.83 15.32
N VAL A 29 -6.27 -3.96 15.96
CA VAL A 29 -7.63 -4.31 16.43
C VAL A 29 -8.13 -3.30 17.45
N ARG A 30 -7.27 -2.90 18.42
CA ARG A 30 -7.62 -1.85 19.39
C ARG A 30 -7.87 -0.52 18.68
N HIS A 31 -7.01 -0.14 17.75
CA HIS A 31 -7.14 1.11 17.02
C HIS A 31 -8.46 1.20 16.23
N VAL A 32 -8.84 0.15 15.48
CA VAL A 32 -10.10 0.17 14.73
C VAL A 32 -11.32 0.07 15.64
N TRP A 33 -11.24 -0.65 16.77
CA TRP A 33 -12.31 -0.68 17.77
C TRP A 33 -12.59 0.70 18.32
N ASP A 34 -11.55 1.45 18.68
CA ASP A 34 -11.69 2.76 19.31
C ASP A 34 -12.16 3.83 18.32
N ASN A 35 -11.75 3.75 17.06
CA ASN A 35 -11.90 4.83 16.09
C ASN A 35 -12.88 4.54 14.94
N VAL A 36 -13.31 3.28 14.70
CA VAL A 36 -14.18 2.90 13.58
C VAL A 36 -15.48 2.28 14.09
N PRO A 37 -16.53 3.09 14.38
CA PRO A 37 -17.80 2.60 14.90
C PRO A 37 -18.43 1.50 14.04
N TYR A 38 -18.30 1.58 12.71
CA TYR A 38 -18.83 0.58 11.78
C TYR A 38 -18.20 -0.82 12.05
N TYR A 39 -16.89 -0.89 12.22
CA TYR A 39 -16.20 -2.16 12.47
C TYR A 39 -16.41 -2.65 13.90
N ARG A 40 -16.47 -1.72 14.87
CA ARG A 40 -16.84 -2.04 16.26
C ARG A 40 -18.18 -2.75 16.31
N ALA A 41 -19.21 -2.22 15.66
CA ALA A 41 -20.54 -2.83 15.62
C ALA A 41 -20.51 -4.26 15.03
N LYS A 42 -19.67 -4.51 14.02
CA LYS A 42 -19.49 -5.87 13.48
C LYS A 42 -18.81 -6.81 14.47
N MET A 43 -17.83 -6.35 15.23
CA MET A 43 -17.17 -7.14 16.28
C MET A 43 -18.13 -7.45 17.43
N GLU A 44 -18.93 -6.45 17.89
CA GLU A 44 -19.95 -6.63 18.91
C GLU A 44 -21.01 -7.65 18.48
N ALA A 45 -21.47 -7.57 17.23
CA ALA A 45 -22.42 -8.54 16.67
C ALA A 45 -21.84 -9.96 16.59
N ALA A 46 -20.53 -10.09 16.47
CA ALA A 46 -19.80 -11.35 16.53
C ALA A 46 -19.44 -11.76 17.97
N HIS A 47 -19.82 -11.00 18.99
CA HIS A 47 -19.47 -11.18 20.38
C HIS A 47 -17.95 -11.23 20.65
N ILE A 48 -17.19 -10.36 19.97
CA ILE A 48 -15.75 -10.25 20.06
C ILE A 48 -15.38 -8.86 20.58
N ALA A 49 -14.51 -8.83 21.59
CA ALA A 49 -13.87 -7.62 22.11
C ALA A 49 -12.37 -7.60 21.71
N PRO A 50 -11.72 -6.43 21.72
CA PRO A 50 -10.28 -6.36 21.39
C PRO A 50 -9.40 -7.29 22.23
N ASP A 51 -9.75 -7.53 23.50
CA ASP A 51 -8.97 -8.39 24.40
C ASP A 51 -9.07 -9.89 24.06
N ASP A 52 -9.97 -10.29 23.16
CA ASP A 52 -10.09 -11.65 22.65
C ASP A 52 -9.04 -11.96 21.56
N ILE A 53 -8.37 -10.92 21.07
CA ILE A 53 -7.34 -11.03 20.03
C ILE A 53 -5.98 -10.76 20.65
N LYS A 54 -5.18 -11.81 20.81
CA LYS A 54 -3.86 -11.78 21.45
C LYS A 54 -2.71 -12.04 20.49
N SER A 55 -2.99 -12.73 19.39
CA SER A 55 -2.02 -13.06 18.36
C SER A 55 -2.72 -13.26 17.03
N ARG A 56 -1.95 -13.46 15.95
CA ARG A 56 -2.50 -13.80 14.63
C ARG A 56 -3.26 -15.12 14.61
N ASP A 57 -3.04 -16.01 15.59
CA ASP A 57 -3.78 -17.26 15.72
C ASP A 57 -5.27 -17.01 16.06
N ASP A 58 -5.60 -15.80 16.54
CA ASP A 58 -6.96 -15.35 16.80
C ASP A 58 -7.61 -14.62 15.61
N LEU A 59 -6.89 -14.42 14.50
CA LEU A 59 -7.36 -13.65 13.34
C LEU A 59 -8.70 -14.18 12.77
N TYR A 60 -8.92 -15.49 12.84
CA TYR A 60 -10.15 -16.14 12.37
C TYR A 60 -11.41 -15.70 13.14
N LYS A 61 -11.27 -15.15 14.32
CA LYS A 61 -12.39 -14.62 15.13
C LYS A 61 -12.93 -13.32 14.57
N LEU A 62 -12.09 -12.53 13.90
CA LEU A 62 -12.46 -11.20 13.42
C LEU A 62 -13.46 -11.29 12.26
N PRO A 63 -14.50 -10.45 12.26
CA PRO A 63 -15.46 -10.40 11.15
C PRO A 63 -14.80 -9.85 9.87
N PHE A 64 -15.14 -10.46 8.74
CA PHE A 64 -14.70 -9.96 7.44
C PHE A 64 -15.45 -8.68 7.04
N LEU A 65 -14.74 -7.82 6.30
CA LEU A 65 -15.35 -6.76 5.52
C LEU A 65 -15.50 -7.20 4.07
N SER A 66 -16.72 -7.09 3.55
CA SER A 66 -17.03 -7.32 2.15
C SER A 66 -16.99 -6.02 1.35
N LYS A 67 -17.01 -6.12 0.03
CA LYS A 67 -17.15 -4.94 -0.83
C LYS A 67 -18.45 -4.17 -0.62
N ALA A 68 -19.51 -4.86 -0.13
CA ALA A 68 -20.76 -4.24 0.25
C ALA A 68 -20.59 -3.35 1.49
N ASP A 69 -19.90 -3.84 2.52
CA ASP A 69 -19.58 -3.07 3.73
C ASP A 69 -18.77 -1.80 3.38
N LEU A 70 -17.77 -1.91 2.50
CA LEU A 70 -16.98 -0.75 2.07
C LEU A 70 -17.81 0.32 1.36
N ARG A 71 -18.86 -0.09 0.63
CA ARG A 71 -19.77 0.83 -0.05
C ARG A 71 -20.80 1.45 0.89
N GLU A 72 -21.26 0.68 1.87
CA GLU A 72 -22.18 1.15 2.89
C GLU A 72 -21.51 2.20 3.77
N ALA A 73 -20.28 1.95 4.18
CA ALA A 73 -19.49 2.86 4.99
C ALA A 73 -18.93 4.09 4.21
N TYR A 74 -19.18 4.19 2.91
CA TYR A 74 -18.69 5.32 2.09
C TYR A 74 -19.32 6.66 2.54
N PRO A 75 -18.58 7.79 2.58
CA PRO A 75 -17.13 7.86 2.30
C PRO A 75 -16.24 7.72 3.53
N PHE A 76 -16.70 8.03 4.75
CA PHE A 76 -15.89 8.21 5.95
C PHE A 76 -16.11 7.14 7.03
N GLY A 77 -17.05 6.22 6.84
CA GLY A 77 -17.43 5.26 7.87
C GLY A 77 -16.36 4.28 8.31
N LEU A 78 -15.28 4.16 7.54
CA LEU A 78 -14.09 3.36 7.87
C LEU A 78 -12.84 4.21 8.16
N LEU A 79 -12.99 5.52 8.24
CA LEU A 79 -11.89 6.42 8.57
C LEU A 79 -11.56 6.29 10.06
N ALA A 80 -10.33 5.89 10.37
CA ALA A 80 -9.85 5.66 11.74
C ALA A 80 -9.06 6.84 12.32
N GLU A 81 -8.67 7.79 11.46
CA GLU A 81 -7.91 8.99 11.85
C GLU A 81 -8.70 10.26 11.52
N PRO A 82 -8.48 11.39 12.22
CA PRO A 82 -9.03 12.67 11.84
C PRO A 82 -8.68 13.05 10.40
N LEU A 83 -9.62 13.60 9.66
CA LEU A 83 -9.45 13.91 8.23
C LEU A 83 -8.26 14.85 7.97
N GLU A 84 -7.99 15.77 8.88
CA GLU A 84 -6.85 16.71 8.82
C GLU A 84 -5.47 16.04 8.91
N LYS A 85 -5.39 14.80 9.37
CA LYS A 85 -4.16 13.99 9.33
C LYS A 85 -3.98 13.25 8.01
N CYS A 86 -5.03 13.16 7.19
CA CYS A 86 -4.98 12.45 5.93
C CYS A 86 -4.44 13.37 4.83
N ILE A 87 -3.41 12.95 4.14
CA ILE A 87 -2.74 13.75 3.09
C ILE A 87 -2.98 13.22 1.68
N ARG A 88 -3.59 12.02 1.55
CA ARG A 88 -3.87 11.40 0.25
C ARG A 88 -5.13 10.56 0.30
N ILE A 89 -5.84 10.53 -0.84
CA ILE A 89 -7.00 9.67 -1.06
C ILE A 89 -6.73 8.82 -2.31
N HIS A 90 -7.04 7.54 -2.21
CA HIS A 90 -7.16 6.66 -3.36
C HIS A 90 -8.57 6.13 -3.48
N SER A 91 -8.97 5.74 -4.69
CA SER A 91 -10.32 5.25 -4.95
C SER A 91 -10.30 4.17 -6.03
N THR A 92 -11.25 3.25 -5.93
CA THR A 92 -11.55 2.32 -7.01
C THR A 92 -12.21 3.03 -8.19
N SER A 93 -12.18 2.43 -9.38
CA SER A 93 -12.80 2.98 -10.60
C SER A 93 -14.31 3.23 -10.49
N GLY A 94 -15.00 2.48 -9.61
CA GLY A 94 -16.45 2.61 -9.42
C GLY A 94 -17.31 2.04 -10.55
N THR A 95 -16.76 1.19 -11.40
CA THR A 95 -17.47 0.60 -12.56
C THR A 95 -18.74 -0.17 -12.21
N THR A 96 -18.87 -0.63 -10.98
CA THR A 96 -20.02 -1.43 -10.50
C THR A 96 -20.89 -0.70 -9.46
N GLY A 97 -20.90 0.64 -9.44
CA GLY A 97 -21.68 1.45 -8.49
C GLY A 97 -20.83 2.43 -7.67
N LYS A 98 -21.17 2.62 -6.37
CA LYS A 98 -20.41 3.53 -5.50
C LYS A 98 -18.94 3.13 -5.44
N ARG A 99 -18.07 4.12 -5.51
CA ARG A 99 -16.62 3.95 -5.34
C ARG A 99 -16.32 3.53 -3.92
N VAL A 100 -15.16 2.89 -3.74
CA VAL A 100 -14.53 2.70 -2.44
C VAL A 100 -13.38 3.69 -2.36
N VAL A 101 -13.25 4.37 -1.24
CA VAL A 101 -12.16 5.31 -0.97
C VAL A 101 -11.31 4.80 0.18
N ALA A 102 -10.02 5.08 0.11
CA ALA A 102 -9.07 4.86 1.17
C ALA A 102 -8.33 6.16 1.44
N PHE A 103 -8.19 6.49 2.71
CA PHE A 103 -7.49 7.68 3.18
C PHE A 103 -6.14 7.27 3.77
N TYR A 104 -5.14 8.08 3.54
CA TYR A 104 -3.77 7.79 3.97
C TYR A 104 -3.20 8.97 4.72
N THR A 105 -2.68 8.70 5.89
CA THR A 105 -1.83 9.63 6.63
C THR A 105 -0.45 9.72 5.99
N LYS A 106 0.40 10.62 6.49
CA LYS A 106 1.79 10.69 6.05
C LYS A 106 2.53 9.38 6.36
N GLU A 107 2.30 8.82 7.54
CA GLU A 107 2.91 7.57 8.00
C GLU A 107 2.50 6.38 7.12
N ASP A 108 1.24 6.32 6.69
CA ASP A 108 0.76 5.29 5.76
C ASP A 108 1.46 5.37 4.40
N ILE A 109 1.65 6.59 3.90
CA ILE A 109 2.38 6.82 2.63
C ILE A 109 3.83 6.40 2.78
N ASP A 110 4.50 6.84 3.84
CA ASP A 110 5.90 6.50 4.11
C ASP A 110 6.10 4.97 4.22
N LEU A 111 5.18 4.27 4.89
CA LEU A 111 5.20 2.80 4.98
C LEU A 111 4.95 2.13 3.62
N GLY A 112 4.01 2.65 2.84
CA GLY A 112 3.73 2.16 1.49
C GLY A 112 4.93 2.31 0.55
N ASP A 113 5.58 3.46 0.61
CA ASP A 113 6.79 3.73 -0.17
C ASP A 113 7.95 2.82 0.26
N ASP A 114 8.12 2.53 1.56
CA ASP A 114 9.10 1.55 2.05
C ASP A 114 8.82 0.14 1.53
N CYS A 115 7.55 -0.26 1.47
CA CYS A 115 7.16 -1.55 0.89
C CYS A 115 7.53 -1.64 -0.60
N CYS A 116 7.27 -0.57 -1.35
CA CYS A 116 7.62 -0.49 -2.78
C CYS A 116 9.14 -0.45 -2.98
N ALA A 117 9.89 0.28 -2.13
CA ALA A 117 11.34 0.30 -2.17
C ALA A 117 11.94 -1.10 -1.95
N ARG A 118 11.43 -1.85 -0.97
CA ARG A 118 11.84 -3.26 -0.75
C ARG A 118 11.56 -4.13 -1.97
N ALA A 119 10.37 -3.98 -2.59
CA ALA A 119 10.01 -4.76 -3.77
C ALA A 119 10.95 -4.45 -4.96
N LEU A 120 11.27 -3.18 -5.19
CA LEU A 120 12.22 -2.76 -6.22
C LEU A 120 13.64 -3.24 -5.93
N ALA A 121 14.11 -3.14 -4.69
CA ALA A 121 15.41 -3.66 -4.28
C ALA A 121 15.52 -5.18 -4.48
N ALA A 122 14.46 -5.93 -4.13
CA ALA A 122 14.38 -7.37 -4.37
C ALA A 122 14.43 -7.74 -5.86
N ALA A 123 13.92 -6.85 -6.74
CA ALA A 123 14.04 -6.98 -8.19
C ALA A 123 15.43 -6.57 -8.74
N GLY A 124 16.32 -6.08 -7.88
CA GLY A 124 17.69 -5.69 -8.22
C GLY A 124 17.91 -4.20 -8.42
N ALA A 125 16.91 -3.36 -8.20
CA ALA A 125 17.02 -1.90 -8.33
C ALA A 125 17.94 -1.29 -7.27
N GLY A 126 18.58 -0.18 -7.62
CA GLY A 126 19.47 0.57 -6.74
C GLY A 126 19.62 2.04 -7.13
N PRO A 127 20.43 2.81 -6.38
CA PRO A 127 20.60 4.25 -6.61
C PRO A 127 21.18 4.62 -7.98
N GLU A 128 21.82 3.67 -8.65
CA GLU A 128 22.40 3.84 -9.98
C GLU A 128 21.38 3.70 -11.11
N ASP A 129 20.15 3.29 -10.80
CA ASP A 129 19.14 2.99 -11.80
C ASP A 129 18.27 4.21 -12.15
N VAL A 130 17.81 4.20 -13.41
CA VAL A 130 16.80 5.11 -13.93
C VAL A 130 15.47 4.36 -14.02
N CYS A 131 14.54 4.67 -13.13
CA CYS A 131 13.27 3.95 -12.98
C CYS A 131 12.13 4.72 -13.67
N GLN A 132 11.65 4.19 -14.79
CA GLN A 132 10.50 4.74 -15.51
C GLN A 132 9.19 4.16 -14.98
N VAL A 133 8.32 5.01 -14.43
CA VAL A 133 7.01 4.63 -13.91
C VAL A 133 5.93 4.94 -14.94
N ALA A 134 5.50 3.92 -15.69
CA ALA A 134 4.50 3.98 -16.75
C ALA A 134 3.12 3.51 -16.26
N TYR A 135 2.80 3.70 -15.00
CA TYR A 135 1.47 3.54 -14.42
C TYR A 135 0.74 4.86 -14.33
N GLY A 136 -0.59 4.84 -14.53
CA GLY A 136 -1.43 6.02 -14.31
C GLY A 136 -1.38 6.48 -12.86
N TYR A 137 -1.24 7.79 -12.69
CA TYR A 137 -1.40 8.47 -11.41
C TYR A 137 -2.89 8.78 -11.15
N GLY A 138 -3.21 9.75 -10.33
CA GLY A 138 -4.59 10.10 -9.99
C GLY A 138 -5.10 9.28 -8.80
N LEU A 139 -6.31 8.70 -8.91
CA LEU A 139 -6.92 8.00 -7.78
C LEU A 139 -6.40 6.57 -7.55
N PHE A 140 -5.55 6.03 -8.42
CA PHE A 140 -4.97 4.70 -8.28
C PHE A 140 -3.65 4.71 -7.49
N THR A 141 -3.39 3.62 -6.77
CA THR A 141 -2.22 3.52 -5.88
C THR A 141 -0.91 3.20 -6.61
N GLY A 142 -0.98 2.45 -7.73
CA GLY A 142 0.19 1.82 -8.35
C GLY A 142 1.27 2.82 -8.78
N GLY A 143 0.92 3.86 -9.52
CA GLY A 143 1.86 4.88 -9.97
C GLY A 143 2.56 5.59 -8.81
N PHE A 144 1.79 6.03 -7.82
CA PHE A 144 2.33 6.74 -6.66
C PHE A 144 3.24 5.87 -5.79
N GLY A 145 2.84 4.62 -5.50
CA GLY A 145 3.64 3.73 -4.67
C GLY A 145 5.00 3.40 -5.31
N LEU A 146 5.00 3.05 -6.61
CA LEU A 146 6.26 2.79 -7.32
C LEU A 146 7.12 4.03 -7.45
N ASN A 147 6.52 5.21 -7.66
CA ASN A 147 7.23 6.48 -7.67
C ASN A 147 7.90 6.78 -6.31
N GLY A 148 7.13 6.71 -5.22
CA GLY A 148 7.67 6.95 -3.88
C GLY A 148 8.74 5.92 -3.49
N GLY A 149 8.49 4.63 -3.79
CA GLY A 149 9.43 3.56 -3.51
C GLY A 149 10.76 3.68 -4.28
N SER A 150 10.70 4.04 -5.58
CA SER A 150 11.93 4.25 -6.37
C SER A 150 12.72 5.45 -5.88
N GLN A 151 12.07 6.54 -5.49
CA GLN A 151 12.71 7.71 -4.90
C GLN A 151 13.35 7.38 -3.54
N LYS A 152 12.66 6.63 -2.66
CA LYS A 152 13.22 6.17 -1.39
C LYS A 152 14.44 5.26 -1.58
N LEU A 153 14.44 4.45 -2.62
CA LEU A 153 15.57 3.58 -2.96
C LEU A 153 16.75 4.38 -3.54
N GLY A 154 16.53 5.62 -3.96
CA GLY A 154 17.55 6.51 -4.52
C GLY A 154 17.66 6.46 -6.04
N CYS A 155 16.74 5.79 -6.74
CA CYS A 155 16.72 5.78 -8.20
C CYS A 155 16.40 7.17 -8.77
N LEU A 156 16.92 7.48 -9.96
CA LEU A 156 16.39 8.57 -10.77
C LEU A 156 15.01 8.15 -11.29
N THR A 157 13.96 8.76 -10.80
CA THR A 157 12.57 8.36 -11.10
C THR A 157 11.96 9.21 -12.21
N LEU A 158 11.47 8.54 -13.27
CA LEU A 158 10.73 9.16 -14.39
C LEU A 158 9.23 8.92 -14.22
N PRO A 159 8.43 9.91 -13.77
CA PRO A 159 7.00 9.76 -13.53
C PRO A 159 6.19 9.95 -14.82
N MET A 160 6.33 9.03 -15.77
CA MET A 160 5.78 9.16 -17.14
C MET A 160 4.25 9.04 -17.19
N SER A 161 3.64 8.36 -16.21
CA SER A 161 2.23 7.97 -16.26
C SER A 161 1.94 6.95 -17.36
N SER A 162 0.66 6.64 -17.63
CA SER A 162 0.23 5.72 -18.67
C SER A 162 -0.01 6.42 -20.01
N GLY A 163 0.07 5.66 -21.09
CA GLY A 163 -0.20 6.14 -22.47
C GLY A 163 1.01 6.83 -23.12
N ASN A 164 0.80 7.33 -24.33
CA ASN A 164 1.80 8.00 -25.17
C ASN A 164 3.08 7.16 -25.37
N THR A 165 2.93 6.01 -26.01
CA THR A 165 3.99 5.01 -26.20
C THR A 165 5.25 5.60 -26.84
N ASP A 166 5.12 6.44 -27.86
CA ASP A 166 6.28 7.06 -28.53
C ASP A 166 7.12 7.90 -27.56
N ARG A 167 6.47 8.68 -26.69
CA ARG A 167 7.18 9.45 -25.66
C ARG A 167 7.80 8.52 -24.62
N GLN A 168 7.14 7.42 -24.25
CA GLN A 168 7.70 6.43 -23.33
C GLN A 168 9.01 5.88 -23.87
N LEU A 169 9.04 5.46 -25.13
CA LEU A 169 10.22 4.92 -25.80
C LEU A 169 11.31 5.97 -25.93
N GLN A 170 10.96 7.20 -26.38
CA GLN A 170 11.90 8.29 -26.48
C GLN A 170 12.63 8.57 -25.17
N PHE A 171 11.88 8.69 -24.04
CA PHE A 171 12.50 8.94 -22.74
C PHE A 171 13.32 7.76 -22.23
N MET A 172 12.92 6.52 -22.54
CA MET A 172 13.73 5.33 -22.22
C MET A 172 15.10 5.39 -22.94
N GLU A 173 15.14 5.78 -24.21
CA GLU A 173 16.37 5.92 -24.97
C GLU A 173 17.19 7.13 -24.51
N ASP A 174 16.58 8.31 -24.46
CA ASP A 174 17.28 9.56 -24.16
C ASP A 174 17.90 9.59 -22.76
N LEU A 175 17.23 8.97 -21.78
CA LEU A 175 17.65 8.98 -20.37
C LEU A 175 18.20 7.65 -19.88
N GLY A 176 18.26 6.65 -20.74
CA GLY A 176 18.85 5.34 -20.43
C GLY A 176 18.09 4.62 -19.30
N ALA A 177 16.74 4.54 -19.40
CA ALA A 177 15.95 3.85 -18.37
C ALA A 177 16.40 2.38 -18.23
N THR A 178 16.74 1.98 -17.01
CA THR A 178 17.19 0.63 -16.66
C THR A 178 16.07 -0.22 -16.06
N ILE A 179 15.03 0.45 -15.53
CA ILE A 179 13.86 -0.18 -14.91
C ILE A 179 12.60 0.39 -15.50
N LEU A 180 11.69 -0.50 -15.93
CA LEU A 180 10.35 -0.15 -16.39
C LEU A 180 9.31 -0.72 -15.43
N CYS A 181 8.54 0.15 -14.79
CA CYS A 181 7.36 -0.20 -14.00
C CYS A 181 6.11 0.03 -14.81
N CYS A 182 5.48 -1.03 -15.33
CA CYS A 182 4.26 -0.94 -16.12
C CYS A 182 3.39 -2.20 -16.00
N THR A 183 2.20 -2.15 -16.59
CA THR A 183 1.39 -3.37 -16.78
C THR A 183 2.13 -4.30 -17.76
N PRO A 184 2.31 -5.61 -17.45
CA PRO A 184 3.09 -6.52 -18.31
C PRO A 184 2.65 -6.57 -19.76
N SER A 185 1.33 -6.53 -20.02
CA SER A 185 0.78 -6.48 -21.38
C SER A 185 1.05 -5.18 -22.13
N TYR A 186 1.52 -4.14 -21.44
CA TYR A 186 1.94 -2.88 -22.07
C TYR A 186 3.42 -2.91 -22.44
N ALA A 187 4.22 -3.71 -21.74
CA ALA A 187 5.64 -3.89 -22.04
C ALA A 187 5.89 -4.86 -23.23
N ALA A 188 4.91 -5.73 -23.53
CA ALA A 188 4.98 -6.69 -24.64
C ALA A 188 4.58 -6.05 -25.97
#